data_a049c42bf518f0b7dc4033265eb6efe1
#
_entry.id   a049c42bf518f0b7dc4033265eb6efe1
#
_cell.length_a   1.000
_cell.length_b   1.000
_cell.length_c   1.000
_cell.angle_alpha   90.00
_cell.angle_beta   90.00
_cell.angle_gamma   90.00
#
_symmetry.space_group_name_H-M   'P 1'
#
loop_
_entity.id
_entity.type
_entity.pdbx_description
1 polymer ?
#
loop_
_entity_poly.entity_id
_entity_poly.type
_entity_poly.pdbx_seq_one_letter_code
_entity_poly.pdbx_strand_id
1 'polypeptide(L)'
;MDANEKRMVIINSIFSLCSNMASVFLNVFLYTYTGSLWSMALYTILRIGMFPIFFPIAGKIAYKKKYSTTLTVGLILFSFQLIFVLALEKYLGIYPILIYISALLFGMAEGFYYLSINTLNQLVTSPDNVGLYLGYVGMGQNAMNLIAPLIATFIIDSSKTDKDGYILIFQIVLLVYILLAFIASR
;
A
#
# COMPACT_ATOMS: atom_id res chain seq x y z
N MET A 1 -3.92 -25.21 7.88
CA MET A 1 -4.48 -23.91 7.45
C MET A 1 -5.83 -24.11 6.79
N ASP A 2 -6.84 -23.41 7.26
CA ASP A 2 -8.15 -23.39 6.64
C ASP A 2 -8.21 -22.46 5.42
N ALA A 3 -9.40 -22.36 4.75
CA ALA A 3 -9.56 -21.54 3.56
C ALA A 3 -9.38 -20.03 3.84
N ASN A 4 -9.80 -19.57 5.02
CA ASN A 4 -9.69 -18.16 5.39
C ASN A 4 -8.24 -17.78 5.71
N GLU A 5 -7.51 -18.64 6.44
CA GLU A 5 -6.08 -18.46 6.69
C GLU A 5 -5.29 -18.36 5.38
N LYS A 6 -5.51 -19.29 4.43
CA LYS A 6 -4.86 -19.27 3.11
C LYS A 6 -5.17 -17.97 2.34
N ARG A 7 -6.43 -17.55 2.35
CA ARG A 7 -6.86 -16.31 1.70
C ARG A 7 -6.13 -15.09 2.30
N MET A 8 -6.01 -15.02 3.63
CA MET A 8 -5.33 -13.92 4.30
C MET A 8 -3.81 -13.92 4.01
N VAL A 9 -3.16 -15.08 3.95
CA VAL A 9 -1.75 -15.18 3.53
C VAL A 9 -1.57 -14.63 2.10
N ILE A 10 -2.46 -14.99 1.18
CA ILE A 10 -2.41 -14.49 -0.21
C ILE A 10 -2.60 -12.98 -0.25
N ILE A 11 -3.61 -12.43 0.45
CA ILE A 11 -3.87 -10.98 0.51
C ILE A 11 -2.64 -10.24 1.06
N ASN A 12 -2.07 -10.71 2.18
CA ASN A 12 -0.87 -10.11 2.78
C ASN A 12 0.33 -10.15 1.82
N SER A 13 0.55 -11.26 1.13
CA SER A 13 1.68 -11.43 0.21
C SER A 13 1.55 -10.52 -1.02
N ILE A 14 0.39 -10.53 -1.68
CA ILE A 14 0.15 -9.69 -2.87
C ILE A 14 0.20 -8.21 -2.49
N PHE A 15 -0.40 -7.83 -1.37
CA PHE A 15 -0.31 -6.45 -0.90
C PHE A 15 1.14 -6.03 -0.65
N SER A 16 1.95 -6.89 0.00
CA SER A 16 3.37 -6.59 0.25
C SER A 16 4.16 -6.39 -1.03
N LEU A 17 3.92 -7.22 -2.06
CA LEU A 17 4.51 -7.02 -3.39
C LEU A 17 4.19 -5.62 -3.93
N CYS A 18 2.91 -5.30 -4.01
CA CYS A 18 2.42 -4.04 -4.58
C CYS A 18 2.85 -2.82 -3.76
N SER A 19 2.75 -2.91 -2.43
CA SER A 19 3.13 -1.83 -1.53
C SER A 19 4.62 -1.50 -1.62
N ASN A 20 5.48 -2.52 -1.73
CA ASN A 20 6.92 -2.27 -1.92
C ASN A 20 7.23 -1.71 -3.30
N MET A 21 6.64 -2.24 -4.37
CA MET A 21 6.78 -1.66 -5.70
C MET A 21 6.35 -0.18 -5.71
N ALA A 22 5.18 0.14 -5.11
CA ALA A 22 4.69 1.50 -5.09
C ALA A 22 5.51 2.41 -4.18
N SER A 23 5.73 2.05 -2.91
CA SER A 23 6.31 2.97 -1.92
C SER A 23 7.76 3.35 -2.20
N VAL A 24 8.59 2.41 -2.66
CA VAL A 24 9.99 2.67 -2.98
C VAL A 24 10.08 3.55 -4.22
N PHE A 25 9.40 3.14 -5.30
CA PHE A 25 9.51 3.86 -6.57
C PHE A 25 8.70 5.15 -6.60
N LEU A 26 7.65 5.29 -5.78
CA LEU A 26 6.94 6.56 -5.63
C LEU A 26 7.86 7.66 -5.05
N ASN A 27 8.68 7.34 -4.05
CA ASN A 27 9.65 8.30 -3.52
C ASN A 27 10.66 8.76 -4.60
N VAL A 28 11.20 7.82 -5.37
CA VAL A 28 12.12 8.14 -6.47
C VAL A 28 11.40 8.96 -7.55
N PHE A 29 10.20 8.56 -7.95
CA PHE A 29 9.38 9.27 -8.91
C PHE A 29 9.09 10.71 -8.48
N LEU A 30 8.68 10.93 -7.23
CA LEU A 30 8.43 12.27 -6.70
C LEU A 30 9.72 13.10 -6.61
N TYR A 31 10.86 12.46 -6.32
CA TYR A 31 12.15 13.12 -6.32
C TYR A 31 12.52 13.68 -7.71
N THR A 32 12.14 13.02 -8.79
CA THR A 32 12.41 13.52 -10.15
C THR A 32 11.72 14.86 -10.44
N TYR A 33 10.65 15.20 -9.73
CA TYR A 33 9.95 16.48 -9.85
C TYR A 33 10.47 17.58 -8.93
N THR A 34 10.97 17.21 -7.75
CA THR A 34 11.39 18.20 -6.74
C THR A 34 12.91 18.45 -6.77
N GLY A 35 13.71 17.45 -7.11
CA GLY A 35 15.17 17.46 -6.96
C GLY A 35 15.65 17.66 -5.52
N SER A 36 14.76 17.57 -4.53
CA SER A 36 15.01 17.93 -3.13
C SER A 36 14.82 16.75 -2.18
N LEU A 37 15.90 16.33 -1.54
CA LEU A 37 15.85 15.33 -0.46
C LEU A 37 15.02 15.81 0.73
N TRP A 38 15.01 17.12 1.01
CA TRP A 38 14.19 17.69 2.07
C TRP A 38 12.69 17.50 1.79
N SER A 39 12.27 17.70 0.55
CA SER A 39 10.89 17.47 0.16
C SER A 39 10.49 15.99 0.34
N MET A 40 11.40 15.04 0.07
CA MET A 40 11.17 13.61 0.28
C MET A 40 11.12 13.26 1.78
N ALA A 41 11.99 13.88 2.59
CA ALA A 41 11.94 13.72 4.03
C ALA A 41 10.60 14.23 4.60
N LEU A 42 10.14 15.40 4.17
CA LEU A 42 8.85 15.97 4.60
C LEU A 42 7.66 15.10 4.12
N TYR A 43 7.70 14.60 2.88
CA TYR A 43 6.73 13.62 2.38
C TYR A 43 6.64 12.41 3.32
N THR A 44 7.78 11.83 3.68
CA THR A 44 7.85 10.66 4.55
C THR A 44 7.34 10.96 5.96
N ILE A 45 7.71 12.11 6.53
CA ILE A 45 7.23 12.56 7.86
C ILE A 45 5.71 12.73 7.85
N LEU A 46 5.15 13.38 6.85
CA LEU A 46 3.70 13.57 6.72
C LEU A 46 2.97 12.23 6.58
N ARG A 47 3.46 11.33 5.72
CA ARG A 47 2.91 9.99 5.55
C ARG A 47 2.89 9.22 6.87
N ILE A 48 4.04 9.11 7.55
CA ILE A 48 4.17 8.38 8.81
C ILE A 48 3.34 9.05 9.92
N GLY A 49 3.30 10.39 9.94
CA GLY A 49 2.53 11.15 10.93
C GLY A 49 1.01 10.94 10.81
N MET A 50 0.49 10.71 9.61
CA MET A 50 -0.93 10.45 9.40
C MET A 50 -1.36 9.03 9.81
N PHE A 51 -0.46 8.06 9.70
CA PHE A 51 -0.74 6.68 10.08
C PHE A 51 -1.32 6.53 11.52
N PRO A 52 -0.67 7.02 12.60
CA PRO A 52 -1.20 6.89 13.96
C PRO A 52 -2.48 7.70 14.20
N ILE A 53 -2.76 8.73 13.42
CA ILE A 53 -4.00 9.52 13.50
C ILE A 53 -5.18 8.69 12.96
N PHE A 54 -5.00 8.06 11.81
CA PHE A 54 -6.08 7.30 11.16
C PHE A 54 -6.24 5.87 11.67
N PHE A 55 -5.24 5.31 12.32
CA PHE A 55 -5.32 3.98 12.92
C PHE A 55 -6.48 3.86 13.95
N PRO A 56 -6.62 4.73 14.98
CA PRO A 56 -7.75 4.67 15.90
C PRO A 56 -9.08 5.05 15.25
N ILE A 57 -9.10 5.92 14.23
CA ILE A 57 -10.30 6.26 13.48
C ILE A 57 -10.83 5.02 12.74
N ALA A 58 -9.94 4.31 12.07
CA ALA A 58 -10.25 3.04 11.43
C ALA A 58 -10.79 2.01 12.43
N GLY A 59 -10.23 1.96 13.66
CA GLY A 59 -10.70 1.09 14.74
C GLY A 59 -12.13 1.39 15.16
N LYS A 60 -12.49 2.65 15.33
CA LYS A 60 -13.88 3.06 15.67
C LYS A 60 -14.87 2.68 14.57
N ILE A 61 -14.48 2.77 13.30
CA ILE A 61 -15.31 2.40 12.16
C ILE A 61 -15.46 0.88 12.08
N ALA A 62 -14.36 0.14 12.23
CA ALA A 62 -14.33 -1.31 12.21
C ALA A 62 -15.17 -1.94 13.30
N TYR A 63 -15.18 -1.36 14.50
CA TYR A 63 -16.03 -1.79 15.62
C TYR A 63 -17.52 -1.73 15.29
N LYS A 64 -17.94 -0.68 14.54
CA LYS A 64 -19.36 -0.49 14.17
C LYS A 64 -19.77 -1.30 12.93
N LYS A 65 -18.82 -1.62 12.04
CA LYS A 65 -19.11 -2.33 10.79
C LYS A 65 -18.45 -3.71 10.79
N LYS A 66 -17.41 -3.88 10.02
CA LYS A 66 -16.61 -5.11 9.96
C LYS A 66 -15.18 -4.75 9.59
N TYR A 67 -14.21 -5.50 10.07
CA TYR A 67 -12.79 -5.30 9.71
C TYR A 67 -12.56 -5.48 8.21
N SER A 68 -13.28 -6.39 7.54
CA SER A 68 -13.17 -6.55 6.08
C SER A 68 -13.63 -5.30 5.32
N THR A 69 -14.68 -4.62 5.78
CA THR A 69 -15.12 -3.35 5.21
C THR A 69 -14.05 -2.27 5.36
N THR A 70 -13.43 -2.19 6.53
CA THR A 70 -12.37 -1.20 6.80
C THR A 70 -11.11 -1.52 6.01
N LEU A 71 -10.78 -2.80 5.81
CA LEU A 71 -9.71 -3.26 4.92
C LEU A 71 -9.96 -2.81 3.47
N THR A 72 -11.19 -3.02 2.99
CA THR A 72 -11.61 -2.57 1.64
C THR A 72 -11.47 -1.06 1.50
N VAL A 73 -11.88 -0.28 2.51
CA VAL A 73 -11.70 1.19 2.51
C VAL A 73 -10.21 1.55 2.42
N GLY A 74 -9.33 0.90 3.18
CA GLY A 74 -7.89 1.11 3.10
C GLY A 74 -7.34 0.88 1.69
N LEU A 75 -7.73 -0.21 1.04
CA LEU A 75 -7.31 -0.53 -0.33
C LEU A 75 -7.85 0.46 -1.38
N ILE A 76 -9.09 0.93 -1.21
CA ILE A 76 -9.66 1.99 -2.05
C ILE A 76 -8.90 3.30 -1.86
N LEU A 77 -8.52 3.65 -0.64
CA LEU A 77 -7.71 4.85 -0.37
C LEU A 77 -6.32 4.78 -0.99
N PHE A 78 -5.66 3.61 -0.97
CA PHE A 78 -4.42 3.40 -1.72
C PHE A 78 -4.62 3.57 -3.23
N SER A 79 -5.71 3.02 -3.77
CA SER A 79 -6.06 3.19 -5.18
C SER A 79 -6.29 4.66 -5.52
N PHE A 80 -7.03 5.37 -4.69
CA PHE A 80 -7.30 6.80 -4.87
C PHE A 80 -6.01 7.64 -4.81
N GLN A 81 -5.10 7.33 -3.90
CA GLN A 81 -3.80 8.00 -3.80
C GLN A 81 -2.97 7.82 -5.09
N LEU A 82 -2.93 6.61 -5.65
CA LEU A 82 -2.23 6.37 -6.92
C LEU A 82 -2.91 7.07 -8.10
N ILE A 83 -4.24 7.06 -8.17
CA ILE A 83 -4.99 7.84 -9.18
C ILE A 83 -4.66 9.32 -9.04
N PHE A 84 -4.62 9.87 -7.83
CA PHE A 84 -4.28 11.25 -7.57
C PHE A 84 -2.89 11.61 -8.12
N VAL A 85 -1.89 10.77 -7.85
CA VAL A 85 -0.52 10.98 -8.35
C VAL A 85 -0.47 10.90 -9.86
N LEU A 86 -1.08 9.88 -10.47
CA LEU A 86 -1.09 9.68 -11.92
C LEU A 86 -1.84 10.80 -12.66
N ALA A 87 -2.99 11.22 -12.15
CA ALA A 87 -3.81 12.26 -12.79
C ALA A 87 -3.17 13.65 -12.71
N LEU A 88 -2.44 13.93 -11.62
CA LEU A 88 -1.82 15.23 -11.37
C LEU A 88 -0.31 15.24 -11.67
N GLU A 89 0.20 14.19 -12.28
CA GLU A 89 1.63 13.99 -12.56
C GLU A 89 2.29 15.23 -13.18
N LYS A 90 1.67 15.82 -14.19
CA LYS A 90 2.19 17.01 -14.91
C LYS A 90 2.29 18.26 -14.02
N TYR A 91 1.54 18.30 -12.93
CA TYR A 91 1.46 19.44 -12.01
C TYR A 91 2.34 19.28 -10.77
N LEU A 92 2.91 18.08 -10.50
CA LEU A 92 3.70 17.81 -9.31
C LEU A 92 4.94 18.70 -9.20
N GLY A 93 5.59 18.98 -10.31
CA GLY A 93 6.74 19.90 -10.35
C GLY A 93 6.38 21.39 -10.24
N ILE A 94 5.15 21.76 -10.63
CA ILE A 94 4.66 23.15 -10.57
C ILE A 94 4.12 23.48 -9.19
N TYR A 95 3.39 22.53 -8.59
CA TYR A 95 2.72 22.69 -7.29
C TYR A 95 3.18 21.63 -6.29
N PRO A 96 4.31 21.84 -5.56
CA PRO A 96 4.84 20.87 -4.61
C PRO A 96 3.86 20.45 -3.50
N ILE A 97 2.85 21.27 -3.21
CA ILE A 97 1.79 20.95 -2.25
C ILE A 97 1.04 19.64 -2.61
N LEU A 98 0.94 19.30 -3.89
CA LEU A 98 0.29 18.06 -4.33
C LEU A 98 1.04 16.82 -3.84
N ILE A 99 2.37 16.90 -3.75
CA ILE A 99 3.21 15.82 -3.21
C ILE A 99 2.87 15.59 -1.73
N TYR A 100 2.69 16.67 -0.96
CA TYR A 100 2.36 16.56 0.45
C TYR A 100 0.92 16.08 0.68
N ILE A 101 -0.03 16.49 -0.17
CA ILE A 101 -1.40 15.92 -0.16
C ILE A 101 -1.36 14.42 -0.45
N SER A 102 -0.56 13.98 -1.41
CA SER A 102 -0.36 12.56 -1.70
C SER A 102 0.20 11.79 -0.49
N ALA A 103 1.13 12.39 0.29
CA ALA A 103 1.65 11.81 1.53
C ALA A 103 0.55 11.60 2.59
N LEU A 104 -0.31 12.60 2.77
CA LEU A 104 -1.43 12.53 3.72
C LEU A 104 -2.42 11.42 3.33
N LEU A 105 -2.77 11.33 2.05
CA LEU A 105 -3.64 10.27 1.53
C LEU A 105 -3.03 8.87 1.72
N PHE A 106 -1.73 8.74 1.49
CA PHE A 106 -1.02 7.47 1.67
C PHE A 106 -1.03 7.04 3.16
N GLY A 107 -0.67 7.93 4.08
CA GLY A 107 -0.66 7.63 5.52
C GLY A 107 -2.06 7.32 6.07
N MET A 108 -3.10 7.98 5.55
CA MET A 108 -4.49 7.65 5.85
C MET A 108 -4.82 6.22 5.40
N ALA A 109 -4.48 5.86 4.16
CA ALA A 109 -4.71 4.52 3.63
C ALA A 109 -4.00 3.43 4.47
N GLU A 110 -2.76 3.69 4.89
CA GLU A 110 -2.00 2.81 5.79
C GLU A 110 -2.71 2.60 7.13
N GLY A 111 -3.23 3.65 7.74
CA GLY A 111 -3.97 3.56 9.01
C GLY A 111 -5.17 2.62 8.92
N PHE A 112 -5.96 2.75 7.86
CA PHE A 112 -7.12 1.86 7.61
C PHE A 112 -6.70 0.42 7.30
N TYR A 113 -5.70 0.25 6.44
CA TYR A 113 -5.24 -1.07 6.01
C TYR A 113 -4.62 -1.85 7.17
N TYR A 114 -3.59 -1.29 7.83
CA TYR A 114 -2.83 -2.03 8.84
C TYR A 114 -3.63 -2.36 10.10
N LEU A 115 -4.56 -1.49 10.53
CA LEU A 115 -5.47 -1.87 11.60
C LEU A 115 -6.26 -3.11 11.21
N SER A 116 -6.89 -3.06 10.05
CA SER A 116 -7.82 -4.10 9.61
C SER A 116 -7.12 -5.43 9.35
N ILE A 117 -5.99 -5.40 8.63
CA ILE A 117 -5.26 -6.62 8.28
C ILE A 117 -4.67 -7.31 9.51
N ASN A 118 -4.11 -6.53 10.46
CA ASN A 118 -3.55 -7.08 11.68
C ASN A 118 -4.63 -7.72 12.56
N THR A 119 -5.80 -7.07 12.69
CA THR A 119 -6.91 -7.64 13.44
C THR A 119 -7.49 -8.88 12.75
N LEU A 120 -7.68 -8.84 11.42
CA LEU A 120 -8.17 -9.99 10.67
C LEU A 120 -7.21 -11.17 10.76
N ASN A 121 -5.90 -10.94 10.70
CA ASN A 121 -4.89 -11.98 10.89
C ASN A 121 -5.02 -12.69 12.24
N GLN A 122 -5.42 -11.97 13.29
CA GLN A 122 -5.66 -12.55 14.61
C GLN A 122 -7.00 -13.29 14.68
N LEU A 123 -8.04 -12.81 13.99
CA LEU A 123 -9.39 -13.38 14.04
C LEU A 123 -9.56 -14.64 13.19
N VAL A 124 -8.76 -14.85 12.16
CA VAL A 124 -8.88 -15.99 11.24
C VAL A 124 -8.16 -17.25 11.75
N THR A 125 -7.33 -17.14 12.77
CA THR A 125 -6.55 -18.27 13.28
C THR A 125 -6.92 -18.61 14.72
N SER A 126 -6.73 -19.89 15.10
CA SER A 126 -6.90 -20.32 16.48
C SER A 126 -5.64 -20.01 17.31
N PRO A 127 -5.77 -19.87 18.66
CA PRO A 127 -4.61 -19.64 19.53
C PRO A 127 -3.49 -20.68 19.37
N ASP A 128 -3.84 -21.93 19.11
CA ASP A 128 -2.88 -23.03 18.97
C ASP A 128 -2.07 -22.95 17.67
N ASN A 129 -2.63 -22.33 16.62
CA ASN A 129 -2.03 -22.27 15.28
C ASN A 129 -1.47 -20.87 14.93
N VAL A 130 -1.63 -19.88 15.80
CA VAL A 130 -1.26 -18.48 15.49
C VAL A 130 0.22 -18.33 15.10
N GLY A 131 1.13 -19.01 15.77
CA GLY A 131 2.56 -18.94 15.46
C GLY A 131 2.89 -19.49 14.07
N LEU A 132 2.31 -20.63 13.71
CA LEU A 132 2.49 -21.24 12.40
C LEU A 132 1.87 -20.38 11.29
N TYR A 133 0.67 -19.88 11.52
CA TYR A 133 -0.03 -18.99 10.58
C TYR A 133 0.75 -17.69 10.32
N LEU A 134 1.19 -17.00 11.38
CA LEU A 134 1.99 -15.77 11.25
C LEU A 134 3.35 -16.05 10.59
N GLY A 135 3.91 -17.25 10.79
CA GLY A 135 5.09 -17.71 10.06
C GLY A 135 4.86 -17.74 8.55
N TYR A 136 3.73 -18.29 8.08
CA TYR A 136 3.38 -18.30 6.65
C TYR A 136 3.11 -16.89 6.11
N VAL A 137 2.42 -16.03 6.88
CA VAL A 137 2.20 -14.62 6.52
C VAL A 137 3.56 -13.91 6.35
N GLY A 138 4.45 -14.06 7.33
CA GLY A 138 5.80 -13.45 7.30
C GLY A 138 6.66 -13.97 6.15
N MET A 139 6.64 -15.28 5.87
CA MET A 139 7.33 -15.86 4.71
C MET A 139 6.83 -15.27 3.40
N GLY A 140 5.50 -15.21 3.21
CA GLY A 140 4.91 -14.64 2.02
C GLY A 140 5.26 -13.17 1.84
N GLN A 141 5.13 -12.36 2.89
CA GLN A 141 5.50 -10.94 2.86
C GLN A 141 6.99 -10.73 2.54
N ASN A 142 7.89 -11.44 3.23
CA ASN A 142 9.33 -11.28 3.02
C ASN A 142 9.77 -11.75 1.63
N ALA A 143 9.22 -12.84 1.12
CA ALA A 143 9.49 -13.29 -0.25
C ALA A 143 9.06 -12.22 -1.27
N MET A 144 7.86 -11.64 -1.11
CA MET A 144 7.36 -10.59 -2.01
C MET A 144 8.16 -9.28 -1.86
N ASN A 145 8.63 -8.94 -0.66
CA ASN A 145 9.50 -7.78 -0.44
C ASN A 145 10.85 -7.89 -1.16
N LEU A 146 11.39 -9.10 -1.27
CA LEU A 146 12.63 -9.36 -2.04
C LEU A 146 12.38 -9.33 -3.55
N ILE A 147 11.24 -9.84 -4.00
CA ILE A 147 10.90 -9.93 -5.43
C ILE A 147 10.44 -8.58 -6.00
N ALA A 148 9.76 -7.76 -5.19
CA ALA A 148 9.17 -6.50 -5.64
C ALA A 148 10.16 -5.54 -6.34
N PRO A 149 11.36 -5.24 -5.78
CA PRO A 149 12.33 -4.38 -6.46
C PRO A 149 12.83 -4.98 -7.78
N LEU A 150 12.99 -6.30 -7.86
CA LEU A 150 13.45 -6.97 -9.09
C LEU A 150 12.44 -6.84 -10.22
N ILE A 151 11.15 -7.07 -9.93
CA ILE A 151 10.08 -6.89 -10.91
C ILE A 151 10.00 -5.42 -11.34
N ALA A 152 10.05 -4.51 -10.38
CA ALA A 152 9.95 -3.08 -10.67
C ALA A 152 11.13 -2.58 -11.52
N THR A 153 12.36 -2.97 -11.20
CA THR A 153 13.54 -2.63 -12.00
C THR A 153 13.42 -3.20 -13.42
N PHE A 154 12.98 -4.45 -13.57
CA PHE A 154 12.77 -5.04 -14.88
C PHE A 154 11.74 -4.26 -15.72
N ILE A 155 10.66 -3.77 -15.11
CA ILE A 155 9.65 -2.94 -15.79
C ILE A 155 10.25 -1.61 -16.21
N ILE A 156 11.04 -0.96 -15.36
CA ILE A 156 11.69 0.32 -15.65
C ILE A 156 12.69 0.15 -16.81
N ASP A 157 13.57 -0.84 -16.73
CA ASP A 157 14.60 -1.09 -17.75
C ASP A 157 14.00 -1.47 -19.12
N SER A 158 12.81 -2.09 -19.11
CA SER A 158 12.08 -2.46 -20.32
C SER A 158 11.26 -1.30 -20.92
N SER A 159 11.13 -0.18 -20.20
CA SER A 159 10.35 0.98 -20.61
C SER A 159 11.17 1.94 -21.46
N LYS A 160 10.50 2.81 -22.24
CA LYS A 160 11.19 3.79 -23.10
C LYS A 160 11.95 4.85 -22.29
N THR A 161 11.40 5.25 -21.16
CA THR A 161 12.01 6.14 -20.18
C THR A 161 11.73 5.62 -18.78
N ASP A 162 12.58 5.96 -17.81
CA ASP A 162 12.36 5.59 -16.40
C ASP A 162 10.99 6.06 -15.91
N LYS A 163 10.57 7.25 -16.36
CA LYS A 163 9.27 7.83 -16.03
C LYS A 163 8.10 6.97 -16.51
N ASP A 164 8.15 6.47 -17.74
CA ASP A 164 7.13 5.57 -18.27
C ASP A 164 7.08 4.27 -17.45
N GLY A 165 8.25 3.78 -17.01
CA GLY A 165 8.37 2.62 -16.14
C GLY A 165 7.69 2.83 -14.78
N TYR A 166 7.91 3.98 -14.13
CA TYR A 166 7.23 4.30 -12.87
C TYR A 166 5.71 4.39 -13.05
N ILE A 167 5.24 5.06 -14.10
CA ILE A 167 3.81 5.16 -14.40
C ILE A 167 3.21 3.79 -14.62
N LEU A 168 3.87 2.90 -15.36
CA LEU A 168 3.40 1.54 -15.59
C LEU A 168 3.32 0.73 -14.29
N ILE A 169 4.33 0.84 -13.41
CA ILE A 169 4.30 0.20 -12.10
C ILE A 169 3.07 0.67 -11.30
N PHE A 170 2.81 1.99 -11.23
CA PHE A 170 1.66 2.52 -10.47
C PHE A 170 0.33 2.10 -11.06
N GLN A 171 0.21 1.97 -12.39
CA GLN A 171 -0.99 1.44 -13.04
C GLN A 171 -1.23 -0.04 -12.70
N ILE A 172 -0.18 -0.86 -12.73
CA ILE A 172 -0.27 -2.28 -12.35
C ILE A 172 -0.69 -2.41 -10.87
N VAL A 173 -0.02 -1.67 -9.98
CA VAL A 173 -0.32 -1.69 -8.54
C VAL A 173 -1.74 -1.20 -8.27
N LEU A 174 -2.20 -0.16 -8.96
CA LEU A 174 -3.57 0.35 -8.87
C LEU A 174 -4.60 -0.73 -9.21
N LEU A 175 -4.40 -1.44 -10.33
CA LEU A 175 -5.30 -2.53 -10.73
C LEU A 175 -5.33 -3.64 -9.66
N VAL A 176 -4.17 -4.01 -9.12
CA VAL A 176 -4.10 -5.04 -8.07
C VAL A 176 -4.77 -4.58 -6.78
N TYR A 177 -4.63 -3.31 -6.36
CA TYR A 177 -5.33 -2.80 -5.18
C TYR A 177 -6.85 -2.83 -5.35
N ILE A 178 -7.37 -2.50 -6.54
CA ILE A 178 -8.81 -2.61 -6.84
C ILE A 178 -9.27 -4.07 -6.76
N LEU A 179 -8.51 -5.01 -7.33
CA LEU A 179 -8.82 -6.43 -7.24
C LEU A 179 -8.78 -6.96 -5.79
N LEU A 180 -7.77 -6.56 -5.01
CA LEU A 180 -7.69 -6.91 -3.59
C LEU A 180 -8.86 -6.31 -2.80
N ALA A 181 -9.30 -5.09 -3.10
CA ALA A 181 -10.45 -4.46 -2.45
C ALA A 181 -11.74 -5.26 -2.74
N PHE A 182 -11.92 -5.74 -3.97
CA PHE A 182 -13.04 -6.61 -4.33
C PHE A 182 -12.98 -7.96 -3.59
N ILE A 183 -11.80 -8.58 -3.51
CA ILE A 183 -11.61 -9.83 -2.77
C ILE A 183 -11.88 -9.62 -1.27
N ALA A 184 -11.39 -8.52 -0.68
CA ALA A 184 -11.55 -8.22 0.73
C ALA A 184 -13.00 -7.88 1.13
N SER A 185 -13.82 -7.41 0.20
CA SER A 185 -15.23 -7.05 0.44
C SER A 185 -16.15 -8.26 0.59
N ARG A 186 -15.73 -9.43 0.11
CA ARG A 186 -16.45 -10.71 0.18
C ARG A 186 -16.07 -11.51 1.43
#